data_3b499c4b02c3b66f095bbbdfd1a8c6a4
#
_entry.id   3b499c4b02c3b66f095bbbdfd1a8c6a4
#
_cell.length_a   1.000
_cell.length_b   1.000
_cell.length_c   1.000
_cell.angle_alpha   90.00
_cell.angle_beta   90.00
_cell.angle_gamma   90.00
#
_symmetry.space_group_name_H-M   'P 1'
#
loop_
_entity.id
_entity.type
_entity.pdbx_description
1 polymer ?
#
loop_
_entity_poly.entity_id
_entity_poly.type
_entity_poly.pdbx_seq_one_letter_code
_entity_poly.pdbx_strand_id
1 'polypeptide(L)'
;MIAAILLTTPLQAAGEEYLIRGLLTRLVGAYLSRMAGLVVATIISALVFMALHGAGDPWLNAFYLLFAVVGSILVWRTGGLEAAIALHVVNNVVGMAGLPFSDISELFDRQAGSGNALVLVQMTLILVVAALALWSGRRRRLVSESAPGAPLPAPVYAQLNNSTAWTTTEVRHEQHPG
;
A
#
# COMPACT_ATOMS: atom_id res chain seq x y z
N MET A 1 -12.56 24.23 2.59
CA MET A 1 -12.83 22.81 2.33
C MET A 1 -11.77 22.19 1.40
N ILE A 2 -11.47 22.71 0.22
CA ILE A 2 -10.45 22.17 -0.72
C ILE A 2 -9.10 21.94 -0.04
N ALA A 3 -8.57 22.94 0.68
CA ALA A 3 -7.30 22.78 1.39
C ALA A 3 -7.32 21.63 2.43
N ALA A 4 -8.45 21.46 3.12
CA ALA A 4 -8.60 20.34 4.06
C ALA A 4 -8.55 19.00 3.31
N ILE A 5 -9.27 18.84 2.21
CA ILE A 5 -9.25 17.62 1.39
C ILE A 5 -7.81 17.31 0.93
N LEU A 6 -7.11 18.28 0.37
CA LEU A 6 -5.76 18.10 -0.16
C LEU A 6 -4.70 17.79 0.93
N LEU A 7 -4.90 18.25 2.16
CA LEU A 7 -3.98 18.00 3.26
C LEU A 7 -4.29 16.72 4.03
N THR A 8 -5.57 16.42 4.27
CA THR A 8 -5.95 15.28 5.11
C THR A 8 -6.07 13.97 4.33
N THR A 9 -6.56 14.03 3.09
CA THR A 9 -6.78 12.82 2.27
C THR A 9 -5.51 12.00 2.03
N PRO A 10 -4.34 12.60 1.70
CA PRO A 10 -3.12 11.82 1.55
C PRO A 10 -2.71 11.09 2.81
N LEU A 11 -2.85 11.72 3.99
CA LEU A 11 -2.51 11.11 5.27
C LEU A 11 -3.47 9.97 5.62
N GLN A 12 -4.78 10.18 5.42
CA GLN A 12 -5.81 9.16 5.62
C GLN A 12 -5.55 7.96 4.71
N ALA A 13 -5.41 8.18 3.40
CA ALA A 13 -5.18 7.12 2.42
C ALA A 13 -3.91 6.33 2.73
N ALA A 14 -2.81 7.01 3.07
CA ALA A 14 -1.58 6.35 3.48
C ALA A 14 -1.80 5.50 4.74
N GLY A 15 -2.44 6.05 5.78
CA GLY A 15 -2.74 5.32 7.02
C GLY A 15 -3.54 4.05 6.77
N GLU A 16 -4.58 4.12 5.93
CA GLU A 16 -5.38 2.95 5.56
C GLU A 16 -4.57 1.90 4.78
N GLU A 17 -3.73 2.32 3.83
CA GLU A 17 -2.87 1.39 3.08
C GLU A 17 -1.82 0.73 3.99
N TYR A 18 -1.19 1.49 4.91
CA TYR A 18 -0.27 0.92 5.89
C TYR A 18 -0.96 -0.08 6.81
N LEU A 19 -2.17 0.22 7.28
CA LEU A 19 -2.92 -0.67 8.16
C LEU A 19 -3.36 -1.95 7.42
N ILE A 20 -3.97 -1.80 6.24
CA ILE A 20 -4.60 -2.93 5.54
C ILE A 20 -3.54 -3.73 4.75
N ARG A 21 -2.74 -3.09 3.89
CA ARG A 21 -1.77 -3.79 3.02
C ARG A 21 -0.41 -3.95 3.69
N GLY A 22 0.00 -2.97 4.48
CA GLY A 22 1.26 -3.02 5.22
C GLY A 22 1.22 -4.00 6.40
N LEU A 23 0.19 -3.97 7.20
CA LEU A 23 0.08 -4.77 8.43
C LEU A 23 -0.80 -6.00 8.25
N LEU A 24 -2.12 -5.83 8.04
CA LEU A 24 -3.09 -6.93 8.04
C LEU A 24 -2.75 -7.99 6.98
N THR A 25 -2.52 -7.57 5.74
CA THR A 25 -2.18 -8.51 4.64
C THR A 25 -0.90 -9.28 4.93
N ARG A 26 0.12 -8.64 5.51
CA ARG A 26 1.38 -9.30 5.88
C ARG A 26 1.21 -10.25 7.05
N LEU A 27 0.45 -9.87 8.08
CA LEU A 27 0.16 -10.74 9.22
C LEU A 27 -0.56 -12.01 8.79
N VAL A 28 -1.62 -11.88 7.99
CA VAL A 28 -2.36 -13.05 7.49
C VAL A 28 -1.49 -13.91 6.56
N GLY A 29 -0.74 -13.27 5.66
CA GLY A 29 0.13 -13.96 4.70
C GLY A 29 1.29 -14.72 5.34
N ALA A 30 1.77 -14.28 6.52
CA ALA A 30 2.93 -14.88 7.20
C ALA A 30 2.69 -16.32 7.67
N TYR A 31 1.43 -16.71 7.89
CA TYR A 31 1.06 -18.05 8.36
C TYR A 31 0.79 -19.07 7.25
N LEU A 32 0.91 -18.68 5.98
CA LEU A 32 0.52 -19.47 4.84
C LEU A 32 1.66 -19.59 3.83
N SER A 33 1.59 -20.60 2.95
CA SER A 33 2.52 -20.66 1.82
C SER A 33 2.35 -19.42 0.91
N ARG A 34 3.41 -19.07 0.19
CA ARG A 34 3.47 -17.81 -0.60
C ARG A 34 2.22 -17.53 -1.43
N MET A 35 1.74 -18.49 -2.21
CA MET A 35 0.55 -18.29 -3.07
C MET A 35 -0.75 -18.30 -2.27
N ALA A 36 -0.89 -19.24 -1.32
CA ALA A 36 -2.06 -19.28 -0.45
C ALA A 36 -2.11 -18.00 0.42
N GLY A 37 -0.97 -17.57 0.94
CA GLY A 37 -0.85 -16.32 1.71
C GLY A 37 -1.30 -15.11 0.91
N LEU A 38 -0.84 -14.98 -0.34
CA LEU A 38 -1.27 -13.88 -1.21
C LEU A 38 -2.78 -13.87 -1.42
N VAL A 39 -3.37 -15.02 -1.78
CA VAL A 39 -4.81 -15.10 -2.09
C VAL A 39 -5.65 -14.87 -0.83
N VAL A 40 -5.38 -15.62 0.24
CA VAL A 40 -6.16 -15.54 1.48
C VAL A 40 -6.02 -14.17 2.14
N ALA A 41 -4.80 -13.63 2.21
CA ALA A 41 -4.58 -12.31 2.78
C ALA A 41 -5.26 -11.21 1.95
N THR A 42 -5.27 -11.32 0.62
CA THR A 42 -6.00 -10.38 -0.25
C THR A 42 -7.50 -10.45 0.01
N ILE A 43 -8.08 -11.64 0.10
CA ILE A 43 -9.52 -11.81 0.37
C ILE A 43 -9.88 -11.22 1.74
N ILE A 44 -9.16 -11.60 2.79
CA ILE A 44 -9.45 -11.13 4.14
C ILE A 44 -9.30 -9.61 4.22
N SER A 45 -8.21 -9.04 3.70
CA SER A 45 -8.01 -7.60 3.73
C SER A 45 -9.04 -6.83 2.89
N ALA A 46 -9.50 -7.40 1.78
CA ALA A 46 -10.56 -6.79 0.97
C ALA A 46 -11.91 -6.79 1.70
N LEU A 47 -12.26 -7.89 2.35
CA LEU A 47 -13.48 -7.97 3.16
C LEU A 47 -13.44 -7.00 4.36
N VAL A 48 -12.31 -6.92 5.05
CA VAL A 48 -12.13 -5.98 6.16
C VAL A 48 -12.22 -4.54 5.66
N PHE A 49 -11.55 -4.21 4.55
CA PHE A 49 -11.61 -2.88 3.95
C PHE A 49 -13.04 -2.48 3.59
N MET A 50 -13.79 -3.35 2.92
CA MET A 50 -15.21 -3.14 2.60
C MET A 50 -16.04 -2.93 3.87
N ALA A 51 -15.88 -3.80 4.88
CA ALA A 51 -16.65 -3.73 6.12
C ALA A 51 -16.39 -2.42 6.90
N LEU A 52 -15.15 -1.93 6.92
CA LEU A 52 -14.80 -0.65 7.55
C LEU A 52 -15.46 0.55 6.88
N HIS A 53 -15.83 0.44 5.60
CA HIS A 53 -16.56 1.50 4.89
C HIS A 53 -18.06 1.53 5.21
N GLY A 54 -18.62 0.44 5.73
CA GLY A 54 -19.98 0.38 6.28
C GLY A 54 -21.09 0.73 5.30
N ALA A 55 -20.91 0.46 3.98
CA ALA A 55 -21.92 0.78 2.99
C ALA A 55 -23.09 -0.22 3.05
N GLY A 56 -24.33 0.28 3.04
CA GLY A 56 -25.53 -0.50 2.85
C GLY A 56 -25.85 -0.79 1.39
N ASP A 57 -25.13 -0.17 0.45
CA ASP A 57 -25.35 -0.28 -0.98
C ASP A 57 -24.48 -1.37 -1.63
N PRO A 58 -25.05 -2.30 -2.42
CA PRO A 58 -24.28 -3.37 -3.06
C PRO A 58 -23.24 -2.89 -4.07
N TRP A 59 -23.50 -1.79 -4.79
CA TRP A 59 -22.56 -1.23 -5.77
C TRP A 59 -21.36 -0.62 -5.10
N LEU A 60 -21.58 0.10 -3.99
CA LEU A 60 -20.48 0.66 -3.18
C LEU A 60 -19.64 -0.46 -2.56
N ASN A 61 -20.28 -1.53 -2.06
CA ASN A 61 -19.56 -2.69 -1.54
C ASN A 61 -18.72 -3.38 -2.63
N ALA A 62 -19.28 -3.55 -3.83
CA ALA A 62 -18.51 -4.09 -4.97
C ALA A 62 -17.33 -3.20 -5.34
N PHE A 63 -17.50 -1.88 -5.30
CA PHE A 63 -16.44 -0.91 -5.51
C PHE A 63 -15.32 -1.05 -4.46
N TYR A 64 -15.66 -1.10 -3.17
CA TYR A 64 -14.66 -1.25 -2.11
C TYR A 64 -13.90 -2.58 -2.19
N LEU A 65 -14.59 -3.67 -2.54
CA LEU A 65 -13.94 -4.97 -2.79
C LEU A 65 -12.97 -4.90 -3.97
N LEU A 66 -13.41 -4.36 -5.10
CA LEU A 66 -12.56 -4.21 -6.28
C LEU A 66 -11.34 -3.35 -5.97
N PHE A 67 -11.56 -2.19 -5.34
CA PHE A 67 -10.51 -1.26 -4.94
C PHE A 67 -9.46 -1.96 -4.05
N ALA A 68 -9.93 -2.70 -3.06
CA ALA A 68 -9.06 -3.42 -2.15
C ALA A 68 -8.23 -4.51 -2.85
N VAL A 69 -8.84 -5.27 -3.74
CA VAL A 69 -8.13 -6.30 -4.53
C VAL A 69 -7.09 -5.67 -5.45
N VAL A 70 -7.45 -4.59 -6.16
CA VAL A 70 -6.53 -3.85 -7.04
C VAL A 70 -5.36 -3.29 -6.25
N GLY A 71 -5.59 -2.68 -5.09
CA GLY A 71 -4.54 -2.20 -4.19
C GLY A 71 -3.58 -3.31 -3.77
N SER A 72 -4.11 -4.49 -3.40
CA SER A 72 -3.29 -5.66 -3.04
C SER A 72 -2.44 -6.17 -4.22
N ILE A 73 -3.00 -6.19 -5.43
CA ILE A 73 -2.27 -6.55 -6.65
C ILE A 73 -1.15 -5.54 -6.93
N LEU A 74 -1.42 -4.24 -6.79
CA LEU A 74 -0.41 -3.20 -6.96
C LEU A 74 0.74 -3.40 -6.00
N VAL A 75 0.46 -3.56 -4.69
CA VAL A 75 1.49 -3.80 -3.66
C VAL A 75 2.30 -5.05 -3.98
N TRP A 76 1.64 -6.15 -4.32
CA TRP A 76 2.33 -7.39 -4.69
C TRP A 76 3.24 -7.22 -5.91
N ARG A 77 2.77 -6.51 -6.94
CA ARG A 77 3.49 -6.37 -8.22
C ARG A 77 4.59 -5.30 -8.20
N THR A 78 4.45 -4.29 -7.35
CA THR A 78 5.44 -3.20 -7.22
C THR A 78 6.40 -3.39 -6.06
N GLY A 79 6.09 -4.30 -5.12
CA GLY A 79 6.91 -4.59 -3.95
C GLY A 79 6.82 -3.55 -2.84
N GLY A 80 6.01 -2.49 -3.01
CA GLY A 80 5.83 -1.40 -2.05
C GLY A 80 4.40 -0.89 -2.01
N LEU A 81 4.12 0.01 -1.06
CA LEU A 81 2.79 0.60 -0.85
C LEU A 81 2.54 1.83 -1.74
N GLU A 82 3.56 2.40 -2.35
CA GLU A 82 3.54 3.71 -2.99
C GLU A 82 2.49 3.80 -4.11
N ALA A 83 2.41 2.75 -4.95
CA ALA A 83 1.45 2.72 -6.05
C ALA A 83 0.00 2.60 -5.54
N ALA A 84 -0.23 1.83 -4.48
CA ALA A 84 -1.55 1.70 -3.86
C ALA A 84 -1.95 2.99 -3.14
N ILE A 85 -1.03 3.61 -2.40
CA ILE A 85 -1.26 4.92 -1.75
C ILE A 85 -1.58 5.98 -2.80
N ALA A 86 -0.80 6.08 -3.87
CA ALA A 86 -1.04 7.05 -4.93
C ALA A 86 -2.42 6.87 -5.58
N LEU A 87 -2.79 5.61 -5.92
CA LEU A 87 -4.12 5.30 -6.45
C LEU A 87 -5.22 5.72 -5.46
N HIS A 88 -5.04 5.42 -4.17
CA HIS A 88 -6.00 5.73 -3.12
C HIS A 88 -6.18 7.24 -2.93
N VAL A 89 -5.09 7.98 -2.85
CA VAL A 89 -5.12 9.45 -2.76
C VAL A 89 -5.86 10.06 -3.94
N VAL A 90 -5.50 9.67 -5.16
CA VAL A 90 -6.13 10.21 -6.37
C VAL A 90 -7.62 9.86 -6.40
N ASN A 91 -7.98 8.61 -6.11
CA ASN A 91 -9.38 8.19 -6.05
C ASN A 91 -10.20 9.03 -5.07
N ASN A 92 -9.70 9.22 -3.86
CA ASN A 92 -10.41 9.96 -2.82
C ASN A 92 -10.46 11.46 -3.11
N VAL A 93 -9.37 12.06 -3.60
CA VAL A 93 -9.35 13.48 -3.98
C VAL A 93 -10.35 13.75 -5.12
N VAL A 94 -10.36 12.90 -6.15
CA VAL A 94 -11.30 13.03 -7.28
C VAL A 94 -12.74 12.77 -6.81
N GLY A 95 -12.97 11.75 -5.99
CA GLY A 95 -14.29 11.44 -5.44
C GLY A 95 -14.86 12.58 -4.57
N MET A 96 -13.98 13.30 -3.85
CA MET A 96 -14.37 14.42 -3.01
C MET A 96 -14.31 15.80 -3.70
N ALA A 97 -13.91 15.86 -4.97
CA ALA A 97 -13.74 17.13 -5.68
C ALA A 97 -15.05 17.93 -5.82
N GLY A 98 -16.18 17.26 -5.83
CA GLY A 98 -17.52 17.88 -5.89
C GLY A 98 -18.02 18.43 -4.55
N LEU A 99 -17.48 17.96 -3.41
CA LEU A 99 -17.98 18.32 -2.07
C LEU A 99 -18.00 19.82 -1.75
N PRO A 100 -17.03 20.64 -2.22
CA PRO A 100 -17.08 22.08 -2.02
C PRO A 100 -18.32 22.76 -2.62
N PHE A 101 -19.00 22.08 -3.55
CA PHE A 101 -20.11 22.60 -4.35
C PHE A 101 -21.43 21.86 -4.11
N SER A 102 -21.44 20.85 -3.22
CA SER A 102 -22.60 20.02 -2.87
C SER A 102 -22.84 20.01 -1.36
N ASP A 103 -23.93 19.40 -0.93
CA ASP A 103 -24.19 19.18 0.49
C ASP A 103 -23.22 18.13 1.03
N ILE A 104 -22.50 18.46 2.10
CA ILE A 104 -21.55 17.58 2.74
C ILE A 104 -22.21 16.29 3.30
N SER A 105 -23.52 16.31 3.53
CA SER A 105 -24.27 15.13 3.98
C SER A 105 -24.25 13.99 2.95
N GLU A 106 -24.15 14.31 1.65
CA GLU A 106 -24.04 13.32 0.56
C GLU A 106 -22.81 12.43 0.71
N LEU A 107 -21.73 12.93 1.32
CA LEU A 107 -20.52 12.13 1.59
C LEU A 107 -20.79 10.94 2.51
N PHE A 108 -21.77 11.08 3.38
CA PHE A 108 -22.13 10.08 4.40
C PHE A 108 -23.33 9.23 3.98
N ASP A 109 -23.94 9.54 2.84
CA ASP A 109 -25.02 8.70 2.31
C ASP A 109 -24.44 7.42 1.68
N ARG A 110 -24.54 6.34 2.43
CA ARG A 110 -24.09 5.00 2.06
C ARG A 110 -25.21 3.97 2.14
N GLN A 111 -26.45 4.44 2.15
CA GLN A 111 -27.64 3.61 2.22
C GLN A 111 -27.85 2.85 0.90
N ALA A 112 -28.70 1.85 0.94
CA ALA A 112 -29.11 1.12 -0.26
C ALA A 112 -29.72 2.10 -1.27
N GLY A 113 -29.22 2.06 -2.51
CA GLY A 113 -29.64 2.95 -3.60
C GLY A 113 -28.81 4.22 -3.77
N SER A 114 -27.83 4.51 -2.88
CA SER A 114 -26.90 5.63 -3.05
C SER A 114 -25.88 5.37 -4.16
N GLY A 115 -25.56 4.11 -4.45
CA GLY A 115 -24.75 3.72 -5.60
C GLY A 115 -25.50 3.86 -6.92
N ASN A 116 -24.84 4.39 -7.93
CA ASN A 116 -25.39 4.58 -9.27
C ASN A 116 -24.39 4.18 -10.37
N ALA A 117 -24.75 4.36 -11.63
CA ALA A 117 -23.91 3.99 -12.77
C ALA A 117 -22.52 4.68 -12.79
N LEU A 118 -22.35 5.80 -12.09
CA LEU A 118 -21.03 6.47 -11.97
C LEU A 118 -20.03 5.61 -11.21
N VAL A 119 -20.50 4.74 -10.30
CA VAL A 119 -19.62 3.75 -9.63
C VAL A 119 -18.93 2.85 -10.66
N LEU A 120 -19.61 2.44 -11.73
CA LEU A 120 -19.00 1.64 -12.80
C LEU A 120 -17.91 2.41 -13.55
N VAL A 121 -18.12 3.71 -13.77
CA VAL A 121 -17.10 4.58 -14.37
C VAL A 121 -15.88 4.65 -13.45
N GLN A 122 -16.08 4.85 -12.16
CA GLN A 122 -15.01 4.90 -11.17
C GLN A 122 -14.25 3.58 -11.09
N MET A 123 -14.96 2.43 -11.07
CA MET A 123 -14.33 1.10 -11.11
C MET A 123 -13.47 0.91 -12.37
N THR A 124 -13.97 1.35 -13.52
CA THR A 124 -13.24 1.28 -14.79
C THR A 124 -11.98 2.13 -14.75
N LEU A 125 -12.06 3.36 -14.25
CA LEU A 125 -10.91 4.25 -14.12
C LEU A 125 -9.83 3.66 -13.20
N ILE A 126 -10.20 3.06 -12.08
CA ILE A 126 -9.27 2.39 -11.17
C ILE A 126 -8.54 1.26 -11.89
N LEU A 127 -9.25 0.43 -12.64
CA LEU A 127 -8.65 -0.67 -13.40
C LEU A 127 -7.68 -0.15 -14.47
N VAL A 128 -8.06 0.90 -15.20
CA VAL A 128 -7.21 1.52 -16.23
C VAL A 128 -5.94 2.10 -15.59
N VAL A 129 -6.07 2.87 -14.52
CA VAL A 129 -4.92 3.48 -13.83
C VAL A 129 -3.99 2.40 -13.27
N ALA A 130 -4.54 1.36 -12.64
CA ALA A 130 -3.76 0.24 -12.14
C ALA A 130 -3.02 -0.50 -13.27
N ALA A 131 -3.69 -0.76 -14.40
CA ALA A 131 -3.08 -1.38 -15.56
C ALA A 131 -1.93 -0.55 -16.15
N LEU A 132 -2.11 0.77 -16.24
CA LEU A 132 -1.06 1.71 -16.69
C LEU A 132 0.12 1.76 -15.72
N ALA A 133 -0.14 1.75 -14.41
CA ALA A 133 0.91 1.70 -13.39
C ALA A 133 1.74 0.41 -13.51
N LEU A 134 1.09 -0.75 -13.63
CA LEU A 134 1.75 -2.04 -13.80
C LEU A 134 2.52 -2.13 -15.13
N TRP A 135 1.96 -1.62 -16.19
CA TRP A 135 2.63 -1.57 -17.50
C TRP A 135 3.87 -0.66 -17.49
N SER A 136 3.74 0.53 -16.89
CA SER A 136 4.85 1.47 -16.71
C SER A 136 5.97 0.85 -15.87
N GLY A 137 5.62 0.20 -14.76
CA GLY A 137 6.57 -0.49 -13.89
C GLY A 137 7.35 -1.58 -14.63
N ARG A 138 6.66 -2.40 -15.44
CA ARG A 138 7.29 -3.42 -16.28
C ARG A 138 8.25 -2.82 -17.30
N ARG A 139 7.86 -1.74 -18.00
CA ARG A 139 8.71 -1.06 -18.98
C ARG A 139 9.96 -0.45 -18.36
N ARG A 140 9.85 0.07 -17.15
CA ARG A 140 10.97 0.66 -16.41
C ARG A 140 11.84 -0.37 -15.71
N ARG A 141 11.52 -1.68 -15.82
CA ARG A 141 12.22 -2.78 -15.15
C ARG A 141 12.39 -2.55 -13.64
N LEU A 142 11.38 -1.96 -13.01
CA LEU A 142 11.39 -1.78 -11.56
C LEU A 142 11.41 -3.15 -10.91
N VAL A 143 12.38 -3.37 -10.02
CA VAL A 143 12.48 -4.62 -9.26
C VAL A 143 11.34 -4.62 -8.25
N SER A 144 10.36 -5.49 -8.47
CA SER A 144 9.17 -5.58 -7.64
C SER A 144 9.27 -6.63 -6.53
N GLU A 145 10.25 -7.52 -6.61
CA GLU A 145 10.38 -8.61 -5.65
C GLU A 145 11.86 -8.86 -5.34
N SER A 146 12.18 -9.08 -4.06
CA SER A 146 13.44 -9.72 -3.70
C SER A 146 13.48 -11.11 -4.32
N ALA A 147 14.59 -11.49 -4.92
CA ALA A 147 14.76 -12.84 -5.47
C ALA A 147 14.43 -13.87 -4.38
N PRO A 148 13.67 -14.94 -4.69
CA PRO A 148 13.43 -16.01 -3.73
C PRO A 148 14.78 -16.55 -3.24
N GLY A 149 14.99 -16.54 -1.92
CA GLY A 149 16.25 -17.02 -1.33
C GLY A 149 17.37 -15.98 -1.30
N ALA A 150 17.14 -14.73 -1.71
CA ALA A 150 18.10 -13.67 -1.45
C ALA A 150 18.31 -13.54 0.07
N PRO A 151 19.57 -13.57 0.58
CA PRO A 151 19.83 -13.35 1.99
C PRO A 151 19.22 -12.03 2.43
N LEU A 152 18.56 -12.02 3.58
CA LEU A 152 18.12 -10.75 4.16
C LEU A 152 19.38 -9.86 4.34
N PRO A 153 19.29 -8.57 4.02
CA PRO A 153 20.39 -7.67 4.31
C PRO A 153 20.71 -7.77 5.80
N ALA A 154 21.99 -7.88 6.11
CA ALA A 154 22.43 -7.97 7.49
C ALA A 154 21.83 -6.80 8.28
N PRO A 155 21.27 -7.05 9.47
CA PRO A 155 20.72 -5.99 10.30
C PRO A 155 21.74 -4.85 10.44
N VAL A 156 21.26 -3.61 10.47
CA VAL A 156 22.13 -2.42 10.51
C VAL A 156 23.16 -2.50 11.65
N TYR A 157 22.78 -3.05 12.80
CA TYR A 157 23.72 -3.27 13.93
C TYR A 157 24.85 -4.26 13.60
N ALA A 158 24.61 -5.27 12.78
CA ALA A 158 25.65 -6.22 12.34
C ALA A 158 26.61 -5.56 11.33
N GLN A 159 26.09 -4.67 10.47
CA GLN A 159 26.92 -3.87 9.56
C GLN A 159 27.77 -2.85 10.34
N LEU A 160 27.21 -2.23 11.37
CA LEU A 160 27.95 -1.31 12.25
C LEU A 160 29.05 -2.04 13.02
N ASN A 161 28.77 -3.23 13.57
CA ASN A 161 29.80 -4.03 14.27
C ASN A 161 30.95 -4.46 13.35
N ASN A 162 30.65 -4.79 12.09
CA ASN A 162 31.70 -5.12 11.12
C ASN A 162 32.49 -3.88 10.66
N SER A 163 31.85 -2.70 10.64
CA SER A 163 32.53 -1.44 10.31
C SER A 163 33.34 -0.87 11.50
N THR A 164 33.00 -1.26 12.72
CA THR A 164 33.72 -0.92 13.95
C THR A 164 34.75 -2.00 14.37
N ALA A 165 35.02 -2.98 13.54
CA ALA A 165 36.27 -3.71 13.64
C ALA A 165 37.42 -2.70 13.39
N TRP A 166 37.61 -1.84 14.35
CA TRP A 166 38.80 -0.98 14.44
C TRP A 166 39.98 -1.92 14.31
N THR A 167 40.71 -1.75 13.25
CA THR A 167 42.07 -2.22 13.19
C THR A 167 42.71 -1.86 14.50
N THR A 168 42.90 -2.80 15.39
CA THR A 168 43.90 -2.73 16.43
C THR A 168 45.22 -2.61 15.69
N THR A 169 45.58 -1.38 15.41
CA THR A 169 46.94 -1.04 15.00
C THR A 169 47.82 -1.61 16.13
N GLU A 170 48.46 -2.72 15.85
CA GLU A 170 49.50 -3.25 16.72
C GLU A 170 50.43 -2.09 17.02
N VAL A 171 50.39 -1.60 18.26
CA VAL A 171 51.45 -0.74 18.80
C VAL A 171 52.65 -1.66 18.93
N ARG A 172 53.47 -1.67 17.87
CA ARG A 172 54.77 -2.33 17.85
C ARG A 172 55.64 -1.58 18.87
N HIS A 173 55.77 -2.15 20.07
CA HIS A 173 56.78 -1.73 21.03
C HIS A 173 58.14 -1.94 20.37
N GLU A 174 58.72 -0.89 19.86
CA GLU A 174 60.16 -0.84 19.56
C GLU A 174 60.90 -0.98 20.87
N GLN A 175 61.43 -2.21 21.12
CA GLN A 175 62.41 -2.43 22.14
C GLN A 175 63.70 -1.87 21.61
N HIS A 176 64.16 -0.76 22.20
CA HIS A 176 65.53 -0.28 22.08
C HIS A 176 66.49 -1.26 22.77
N PRO A 177 67.52 -1.77 22.07
CA PRO A 177 68.61 -2.46 22.74
C PRO A 177 69.51 -1.43 23.43
N GLY A 178 69.71 -1.56 24.75
CA GLY A 178 70.73 -0.90 25.51
C GLY A 178 72.03 -1.66 25.39
#